data_9f6742374690666a7e38c77e36c8662c
#
_entry.id   9f6742374690666a7e38c77e36c8662c
#
_cell.length_a   1.000
_cell.length_b   1.000
_cell.length_c   1.000
_cell.angle_alpha   90.00
_cell.angle_beta   90.00
_cell.angle_gamma   90.00
#
_symmetry.space_group_name_H-M   'P 1'
#
loop_
_entity.id
_entity.type
_entity.pdbx_description
1 polymer ?
#
loop_
_entity_poly.entity_id
_entity_poly.type
_entity_poly.pdbx_seq_one_letter_code
_entity_poly.pdbx_strand_id
1 'polypeptide(L)'
;MNYLQLAQRLRQECAVSGTGPTSVLNQTGMAGLLVSWIDAAWVEIQGLHNNWNWMREPFTFETAVGVGDYLPTAITNTLTGQPMTDLRFWHKETFRAQKKSIGVQDEQWLVEWEYQIFRNTYRFNIQVNARPVVFAEKPNGKAVMLGALPDDIYNINGEYQVKATHLAADTDVPDMPEAYHLLIVYKAMQSYGLYEAASEVVSRGQMEYQKLLTQLEREQLPDVYLGQPLA
;
A
#
# COMPACT_ATOMS: atom_id res chain seq x y z
N MET A 1 -3.92 13.01 13.57
CA MET A 1 -4.39 12.44 14.88
C MET A 1 -3.74 11.10 15.08
N ASN A 2 -3.30 10.77 16.31
CA ASN A 2 -2.77 9.43 16.64
C ASN A 2 -3.91 8.46 17.04
N TYR A 3 -3.57 7.17 17.22
CA TYR A 3 -4.54 6.11 17.50
C TYR A 3 -5.38 6.38 18.76
N LEU A 4 -4.73 6.79 19.85
CA LEU A 4 -5.44 7.12 21.09
C LEU A 4 -6.41 8.31 20.89
N GLN A 5 -5.98 9.35 20.17
CA GLN A 5 -6.83 10.49 19.86
C GLN A 5 -8.04 10.13 18.99
N LEU A 6 -7.86 9.21 18.04
CA LEU A 6 -8.97 8.68 17.21
C LEU A 6 -9.99 7.93 18.06
N ALA A 7 -9.55 7.06 18.98
CA ALA A 7 -10.43 6.32 19.88
C ALA A 7 -11.17 7.25 20.85
N GLN A 8 -10.49 8.27 21.39
CA GLN A 8 -11.09 9.30 22.23
C GLN A 8 -12.11 10.15 21.43
N ARG A 9 -11.80 10.47 20.19
CA ARG A 9 -12.72 11.20 19.32
C ARG A 9 -13.97 10.38 18.99
N LEU A 10 -13.82 9.09 18.66
CA LEU A 10 -14.94 8.19 18.44
C LEU A 10 -15.87 8.16 19.64
N ARG A 11 -15.32 8.05 20.86
CA ARG A 11 -16.10 8.12 22.11
C ARG A 11 -16.92 9.40 22.20
N GLN A 12 -16.32 10.55 21.88
CA GLN A 12 -16.99 11.86 21.93
C GLN A 12 -18.13 11.94 20.92
N GLU A 13 -17.89 11.51 19.68
CA GLU A 13 -18.90 11.52 18.60
C GLU A 13 -20.09 10.61 18.88
N CYS A 14 -19.83 9.49 19.58
CA CYS A 14 -20.89 8.54 19.99
C CYS A 14 -21.52 8.87 21.33
N ALA A 15 -21.12 9.97 22.00
CA ALA A 15 -21.61 10.39 23.32
C ALA A 15 -21.51 9.28 24.39
N VAL A 16 -20.50 8.39 24.29
CA VAL A 16 -20.29 7.31 25.26
C VAL A 16 -19.85 7.91 26.61
N SER A 17 -20.54 7.52 27.69
CA SER A 17 -20.26 8.00 29.05
C SER A 17 -18.87 7.61 29.56
N GLY A 18 -18.37 8.32 30.56
CA GLY A 18 -17.06 8.07 31.19
C GLY A 18 -15.92 8.88 30.58
N THR A 19 -14.68 8.64 31.02
CA THR A 19 -13.49 9.40 30.62
C THR A 19 -12.89 8.95 29.29
N GLY A 20 -13.30 7.77 28.77
CA GLY A 20 -12.73 7.14 27.57
C GLY A 20 -11.40 6.43 27.82
N PRO A 21 -10.80 5.85 26.77
CA PRO A 21 -9.52 5.16 26.89
C PRO A 21 -8.40 6.15 27.21
N THR A 22 -7.56 5.81 28.18
CA THR A 22 -6.32 6.55 28.50
C THR A 22 -5.10 5.97 27.78
N SER A 23 -5.25 4.78 27.21
CA SER A 23 -4.31 4.09 26.32
C SER A 23 -5.12 3.19 25.36
N VAL A 24 -4.57 2.79 24.25
CA VAL A 24 -5.16 1.76 23.37
C VAL A 24 -4.82 0.35 23.84
N LEU A 25 -3.80 0.21 24.70
CA LEU A 25 -3.32 -1.09 25.17
C LEU A 25 -4.17 -1.62 26.32
N ASN A 26 -4.43 -2.93 26.29
CA ASN A 26 -5.10 -3.67 27.37
C ASN A 26 -6.48 -3.12 27.77
N GLN A 27 -7.19 -2.48 26.86
CA GLN A 27 -8.54 -1.98 27.11
C GLN A 27 -9.55 -3.12 27.13
N THR A 28 -10.58 -2.98 27.96
CA THR A 28 -11.69 -3.94 28.12
C THR A 28 -13.03 -3.24 28.02
N GLY A 29 -14.11 -4.02 27.84
CA GLY A 29 -15.46 -3.48 27.72
C GLY A 29 -15.59 -2.49 26.57
N MET A 30 -16.38 -1.44 26.76
CA MET A 30 -16.65 -0.43 25.72
C MET A 30 -15.37 0.27 25.24
N ALA A 31 -14.42 0.57 26.12
CA ALA A 31 -13.14 1.19 25.72
C ALA A 31 -12.34 0.28 24.76
N GLY A 32 -12.32 -1.03 25.00
CA GLY A 32 -11.70 -2.01 24.11
C GLY A 32 -12.40 -2.08 22.74
N LEU A 33 -13.73 -2.02 22.71
CA LEU A 33 -14.51 -1.98 21.47
C LEU A 33 -14.21 -0.71 20.66
N LEU A 34 -14.21 0.46 21.29
CA LEU A 34 -13.88 1.73 20.60
C LEU A 34 -12.50 1.68 19.94
N VAL A 35 -11.50 1.15 20.65
CA VAL A 35 -10.15 0.98 20.13
C VAL A 35 -10.15 0.02 18.93
N SER A 36 -10.76 -1.15 19.06
CA SER A 36 -10.80 -2.14 17.97
C SER A 36 -11.54 -1.67 16.74
N TRP A 37 -12.62 -0.90 16.87
CA TRP A 37 -13.37 -0.34 15.74
C TRP A 37 -12.56 0.70 14.97
N ILE A 38 -11.71 1.49 15.63
CA ILE A 38 -10.81 2.43 14.94
C ILE A 38 -9.80 1.66 14.09
N ASP A 39 -9.14 0.63 14.62
CA ASP A 39 -8.19 -0.17 13.84
C ASP A 39 -8.88 -0.89 12.69
N ALA A 40 -10.05 -1.51 12.92
CA ALA A 40 -10.83 -2.16 11.88
C ALA A 40 -11.24 -1.18 10.76
N ALA A 41 -11.70 0.04 11.14
CA ALA A 41 -12.05 1.08 10.18
C ALA A 41 -10.84 1.54 9.36
N TRP A 42 -9.66 1.67 9.99
CA TRP A 42 -8.43 2.02 9.32
C TRP A 42 -8.01 0.97 8.27
N VAL A 43 -8.02 -0.31 8.64
CA VAL A 43 -7.71 -1.41 7.72
C VAL A 43 -8.71 -1.46 6.56
N GLU A 44 -10.00 -1.25 6.84
CA GLU A 44 -11.05 -1.25 5.81
C GLU A 44 -10.86 -0.12 4.80
N ILE A 45 -10.54 1.11 5.24
CA ILE A 45 -10.28 2.26 4.35
C ILE A 45 -9.08 1.98 3.43
N GLN A 46 -8.00 1.42 3.95
CA GLN A 46 -6.84 1.02 3.14
C GLN A 46 -7.21 -0.05 2.08
N GLY A 47 -8.21 -0.87 2.38
CA GLY A 47 -8.70 -1.94 1.51
C GLY A 47 -9.63 -1.49 0.38
N LEU A 48 -10.22 -0.28 0.45
CA LEU A 48 -11.21 0.20 -0.52
C LEU A 48 -10.65 0.29 -1.95
N HIS A 49 -9.43 0.79 -2.08
CA HIS A 49 -8.76 0.93 -3.37
C HIS A 49 -7.38 0.29 -3.34
N ASN A 50 -6.95 -0.19 -4.50
CA ASN A 50 -5.64 -0.84 -4.65
C ASN A 50 -4.52 0.14 -4.99
N ASN A 51 -4.85 1.39 -5.28
CA ASN A 51 -3.95 2.38 -5.86
C ASN A 51 -3.97 3.72 -5.12
N TRP A 52 -4.16 3.68 -3.81
CA TRP A 52 -3.99 4.86 -2.97
C TRP A 52 -2.58 5.44 -3.10
N ASN A 53 -2.45 6.74 -3.41
CA ASN A 53 -1.15 7.39 -3.56
C ASN A 53 -0.32 7.37 -2.27
N TRP A 54 -0.94 7.52 -1.08
CA TRP A 54 -0.20 7.45 0.20
C TRP A 54 0.32 6.05 0.57
N MET A 55 -0.13 4.99 -0.10
CA MET A 55 0.34 3.61 0.09
C MET A 55 1.31 3.17 -1.01
N ARG A 56 1.75 4.10 -1.85
CA ARG A 56 2.65 3.83 -2.97
C ARG A 56 4.06 4.25 -2.60
N GLU A 57 4.99 3.31 -2.63
CA GLU A 57 6.36 3.53 -2.20
C GLU A 57 7.38 3.11 -3.27
N PRO A 58 8.51 3.83 -3.38
CA PRO A 58 9.56 3.49 -4.31
C PRO A 58 10.47 2.39 -3.78
N PHE A 59 10.99 1.57 -4.68
CA PHE A 59 11.99 0.56 -4.38
C PHE A 59 13.21 0.64 -5.30
N THR A 60 14.31 0.04 -4.85
CA THR A 60 15.50 -0.16 -5.65
C THR A 60 16.20 -1.47 -5.27
N PHE A 61 16.87 -2.08 -6.24
CA PHE A 61 17.82 -3.16 -5.99
C PHE A 61 18.88 -3.26 -7.09
N GLU A 62 20.01 -3.84 -6.74
CA GLU A 62 21.08 -4.13 -7.69
C GLU A 62 21.00 -5.58 -8.16
N THR A 63 21.19 -5.77 -9.47
CA THR A 63 21.27 -7.11 -10.03
C THR A 63 22.67 -7.72 -9.83
N ALA A 64 22.74 -9.05 -9.84
CA ALA A 64 24.00 -9.79 -9.97
C ALA A 64 24.05 -10.49 -11.32
N VAL A 65 25.23 -10.58 -11.91
CA VAL A 65 25.45 -11.26 -13.21
C VAL A 65 24.93 -12.68 -13.16
N GLY A 66 24.09 -13.06 -14.12
CA GLY A 66 23.49 -14.38 -14.23
C GLY A 66 22.38 -14.71 -13.23
N VAL A 67 22.01 -13.77 -12.35
CA VAL A 67 20.90 -13.94 -11.40
C VAL A 67 19.65 -13.27 -11.97
N GLY A 68 18.60 -14.05 -12.14
CA GLY A 68 17.35 -13.56 -12.75
C GLY A 68 16.17 -13.40 -11.82
N ASP A 69 16.21 -13.93 -10.59
CA ASP A 69 15.06 -13.93 -9.67
C ASP A 69 15.41 -13.18 -8.38
N TYR A 70 14.59 -12.18 -8.03
CA TYR A 70 14.76 -11.33 -6.84
C TYR A 70 13.53 -11.37 -5.99
N LEU A 71 13.66 -11.88 -4.76
CA LEU A 71 12.57 -11.89 -3.77
C LEU A 71 12.34 -10.47 -3.22
N PRO A 72 11.12 -10.11 -2.81
CA PRO A 72 10.86 -8.81 -2.19
C PRO A 72 11.78 -8.49 -1.01
N THR A 73 12.13 -9.49 -0.18
CA THR A 73 13.05 -9.33 0.95
C THR A 73 14.51 -9.01 0.57
N ALA A 74 14.88 -9.20 -0.70
CA ALA A 74 16.17 -8.80 -1.26
C ALA A 74 16.13 -7.42 -1.95
N ILE A 75 14.96 -6.78 -1.96
CA ILE A 75 14.70 -5.48 -2.57
C ILE A 75 14.54 -4.45 -1.46
N THR A 76 15.10 -3.26 -1.66
CA THR A 76 15.12 -2.21 -0.66
C THR A 76 14.04 -1.17 -0.94
N ASN A 77 13.25 -0.85 0.07
CA ASN A 77 12.40 0.33 0.05
C ASN A 77 13.29 1.59 0.10
N THR A 78 13.16 2.46 -0.88
CA THR A 78 14.07 3.62 -1.03
C THR A 78 13.83 4.69 0.05
N LEU A 79 12.62 4.79 0.61
CA LEU A 79 12.30 5.77 1.66
C LEU A 79 12.89 5.37 3.01
N THR A 80 12.79 4.07 3.35
CA THR A 80 13.20 3.57 4.67
C THR A 80 14.62 3.02 4.68
N GLY A 81 15.16 2.66 3.52
CA GLY A 81 16.45 1.96 3.40
C GLY A 81 16.42 0.51 3.89
N GLN A 82 15.23 -0.04 4.18
CA GLN A 82 15.06 -1.40 4.71
C GLN A 82 14.57 -2.39 3.64
N PRO A 83 14.83 -3.69 3.82
CA PRO A 83 14.25 -4.73 2.98
C PRO A 83 12.72 -4.67 2.99
N MET A 84 12.11 -4.91 1.83
CA MET A 84 10.66 -4.89 1.68
C MET A 84 10.02 -6.13 2.34
N THR A 85 9.12 -5.91 3.28
CA THR A 85 8.34 -6.96 3.97
C THR A 85 6.83 -6.79 3.80
N ASP A 86 6.41 -5.66 3.30
CA ASP A 86 5.05 -5.15 3.27
C ASP A 86 4.45 -5.05 1.85
N LEU A 87 5.08 -5.69 0.87
CA LEU A 87 4.60 -5.70 -0.51
C LEU A 87 3.18 -6.28 -0.64
N ARG A 88 2.24 -5.46 -1.13
CA ARG A 88 0.92 -5.90 -1.56
C ARG A 88 0.93 -6.32 -3.04
N PHE A 89 1.37 -5.43 -3.94
CA PHE A 89 1.60 -5.70 -5.37
C PHE A 89 2.56 -4.67 -5.97
N TRP A 90 3.12 -5.01 -7.14
CA TRP A 90 4.02 -4.15 -7.89
C TRP A 90 3.26 -3.20 -8.80
N HIS A 91 3.68 -1.93 -8.87
CA HIS A 91 3.29 -1.01 -9.92
C HIS A 91 4.14 -1.27 -11.16
N LYS A 92 3.71 -2.25 -11.95
CA LYS A 92 4.51 -2.87 -13.01
C LYS A 92 4.90 -1.91 -14.14
N GLU A 93 4.10 -0.88 -14.34
CA GLU A 93 4.33 0.19 -15.29
C GLU A 93 5.49 1.13 -14.91
N THR A 94 6.04 1.01 -13.71
CA THR A 94 7.08 1.90 -13.19
C THR A 94 8.49 1.32 -13.26
N PHE A 95 8.63 0.05 -13.62
CA PHE A 95 9.91 -0.64 -13.58
C PHE A 95 10.90 -0.12 -14.61
N ARG A 96 12.10 0.23 -14.16
CA ARG A 96 13.19 0.74 -14.99
C ARG A 96 14.49 0.05 -14.61
N ALA A 97 15.39 -0.09 -15.60
CA ALA A 97 16.71 -0.64 -15.43
C ALA A 97 17.74 0.33 -15.99
N GLN A 98 18.80 0.58 -15.22
CA GLN A 98 19.97 1.33 -15.66
C GLN A 98 21.24 0.56 -15.32
N LYS A 99 22.20 0.53 -16.23
CA LYS A 99 23.52 -0.05 -15.96
C LYS A 99 24.24 0.77 -14.90
N LYS A 100 24.66 0.15 -13.78
CA LYS A 100 25.25 0.84 -12.63
C LYS A 100 26.46 1.68 -13.00
N SER A 101 27.30 1.17 -13.92
CA SER A 101 28.52 1.85 -14.36
C SER A 101 28.26 3.10 -15.22
N ILE A 102 27.08 3.26 -15.81
CA ILE A 102 26.70 4.39 -16.67
C ILE A 102 25.77 5.35 -15.93
N GLY A 103 24.85 4.82 -15.11
CA GLY A 103 23.88 5.62 -14.36
C GLY A 103 22.62 5.98 -15.16
N VAL A 104 21.96 7.08 -14.77
CA VAL A 104 20.65 7.50 -15.28
C VAL A 104 20.61 7.70 -16.80
N GLN A 105 21.73 8.01 -17.44
CA GLN A 105 21.81 8.17 -18.90
C GLN A 105 21.47 6.88 -19.66
N ASP A 106 21.62 5.72 -19.00
CA ASP A 106 21.33 4.40 -19.56
C ASP A 106 19.93 3.88 -19.18
N GLU A 107 19.13 4.67 -18.45
CA GLU A 107 17.84 4.22 -17.94
C GLU A 107 16.86 3.84 -19.06
N GLN A 108 16.27 2.66 -18.95
CA GLN A 108 15.26 2.15 -19.88
C GLN A 108 14.13 1.47 -19.12
N TRP A 109 12.92 1.54 -19.68
CA TRP A 109 11.77 0.82 -19.17
C TRP A 109 11.95 -0.69 -19.31
N LEU A 110 11.51 -1.43 -18.29
CA LEU A 110 11.31 -2.87 -18.36
C LEU A 110 9.86 -3.14 -18.77
N VAL A 111 9.66 -4.03 -19.72
CA VAL A 111 8.31 -4.42 -20.17
C VAL A 111 7.83 -5.63 -19.37
N GLU A 112 6.65 -5.53 -18.78
CA GLU A 112 6.02 -6.68 -18.12
C GLU A 112 5.61 -7.73 -19.15
N TRP A 113 5.93 -8.98 -18.84
CA TRP A 113 5.41 -10.15 -19.56
C TRP A 113 4.59 -11.02 -18.63
N GLU A 114 3.57 -11.67 -19.20
CA GLU A 114 2.80 -12.70 -18.49
C GLU A 114 3.73 -13.84 -18.07
N TYR A 115 3.55 -14.36 -16.86
CA TYR A 115 4.47 -15.32 -16.23
C TYR A 115 4.72 -16.58 -17.06
N GLN A 116 3.69 -17.18 -17.70
CA GLN A 116 3.86 -18.41 -18.47
C GLN A 116 4.65 -18.16 -19.77
N ILE A 117 4.39 -17.05 -20.42
CA ILE A 117 5.12 -16.63 -21.64
C ILE A 117 6.56 -16.36 -21.30
N PHE A 118 6.81 -15.60 -20.23
CA PHE A 118 8.13 -15.29 -19.72
C PHE A 118 8.92 -16.55 -19.38
N ARG A 119 8.31 -17.47 -18.61
CA ARG A 119 8.91 -18.73 -18.19
C ARG A 119 9.33 -19.60 -19.40
N ASN A 120 8.45 -19.71 -20.39
CA ASN A 120 8.72 -20.50 -21.60
C ASN A 120 9.88 -19.91 -22.41
N THR A 121 10.06 -18.59 -22.41
CA THR A 121 11.10 -17.90 -23.18
C THR A 121 12.43 -17.82 -22.44
N TYR A 122 12.41 -17.48 -21.12
CA TYR A 122 13.61 -17.11 -20.37
C TYR A 122 14.01 -18.08 -19.25
N ARG A 123 13.31 -19.20 -19.07
CA ARG A 123 13.62 -20.18 -18.00
C ARG A 123 13.82 -21.60 -18.53
N PHE A 124 13.61 -21.81 -19.81
CA PHE A 124 13.92 -23.06 -20.49
C PHE A 124 15.02 -22.85 -21.53
N ASN A 125 15.75 -23.91 -21.84
CA ASN A 125 16.90 -23.91 -22.73
C ASN A 125 18.13 -23.11 -22.20
N ILE A 126 19.17 -23.06 -23.00
CA ILE A 126 20.39 -22.31 -22.67
C ILE A 126 20.08 -20.82 -22.74
N GLN A 127 20.30 -20.13 -21.65
CA GLN A 127 20.14 -18.69 -21.55
C GLN A 127 21.50 -17.99 -21.74
N VAL A 128 21.49 -16.92 -22.51
CA VAL A 128 22.65 -16.02 -22.67
C VAL A 128 22.42 -14.81 -21.78
N ASN A 129 23.44 -14.45 -21.02
CA ASN A 129 23.38 -13.22 -20.22
C ASN A 129 23.37 -12.01 -21.16
N ALA A 130 22.46 -11.10 -20.93
CA ALA A 130 22.33 -9.85 -21.68
C ALA A 130 21.66 -8.79 -20.80
N ARG A 131 21.51 -7.57 -21.33
CA ARG A 131 20.72 -6.54 -20.66
C ARG A 131 19.30 -7.02 -20.40
N PRO A 132 18.78 -6.92 -19.16
CA PRO A 132 17.35 -7.15 -18.90
C PRO A 132 16.49 -6.10 -19.61
N VAL A 133 15.50 -6.56 -20.36
CA VAL A 133 14.55 -5.67 -21.09
C VAL A 133 13.10 -5.97 -20.74
N VAL A 134 12.85 -7.16 -20.18
CA VAL A 134 11.53 -7.59 -19.74
C VAL A 134 11.60 -8.13 -18.32
N PHE A 135 10.46 -8.16 -17.66
CA PHE A 135 10.33 -8.81 -16.36
C PHE A 135 8.98 -9.51 -16.23
N ALA A 136 8.87 -10.40 -15.27
CA ALA A 136 7.62 -11.02 -14.85
C ALA A 136 7.56 -11.13 -13.33
N GLU A 137 6.37 -11.11 -12.80
CA GLU A 137 6.11 -11.43 -11.39
C GLU A 137 5.90 -12.95 -11.22
N LYS A 138 6.65 -13.56 -10.31
CA LYS A 138 6.44 -14.96 -9.95
C LYS A 138 5.18 -15.09 -9.09
N PRO A 139 4.19 -15.92 -9.46
CA PRO A 139 2.92 -16.02 -8.75
C PRO A 139 3.06 -16.35 -7.26
N ASN A 140 4.01 -17.22 -6.92
CA ASN A 140 4.33 -17.54 -5.54
C ASN A 140 5.52 -16.69 -5.05
N GLY A 141 5.30 -15.95 -3.95
CA GLY A 141 6.34 -15.13 -3.32
C GLY A 141 6.60 -13.78 -4.00
N LYS A 142 5.90 -13.47 -5.10
CA LYS A 142 5.95 -12.17 -5.81
C LYS A 142 7.37 -11.73 -6.22
N ALA A 143 8.29 -12.69 -6.43
CA ALA A 143 9.62 -12.39 -6.89
C ALA A 143 9.60 -11.71 -8.26
N VAL A 144 10.48 -10.74 -8.45
CA VAL A 144 10.74 -10.13 -9.76
C VAL A 144 11.67 -11.04 -10.54
N MET A 145 11.25 -11.45 -11.73
CA MET A 145 12.02 -12.30 -12.64
C MET A 145 12.48 -11.47 -13.83
N LEU A 146 13.78 -11.35 -14.04
CA LEU A 146 14.37 -10.57 -15.14
C LEU A 146 14.65 -11.44 -16.37
N GLY A 147 14.38 -10.91 -17.54
CA GLY A 147 14.70 -11.47 -18.85
C GLY A 147 15.37 -10.42 -19.74
N ALA A 148 16.55 -10.68 -20.31
CA ALA A 148 17.42 -11.84 -20.10
C ALA A 148 18.03 -11.85 -18.68
N LEU A 149 18.87 -12.90 -18.38
CA LEU A 149 19.71 -12.88 -17.18
C LEU A 149 20.73 -11.72 -17.32
N PRO A 150 20.94 -10.90 -16.28
CA PRO A 150 21.84 -9.76 -16.33
C PRO A 150 23.28 -10.15 -16.73
N ASP A 151 23.86 -9.42 -17.68
CA ASP A 151 25.28 -9.53 -18.10
C ASP A 151 26.21 -8.63 -17.30
N ASP A 152 25.65 -7.67 -16.55
CA ASP A 152 26.35 -6.72 -15.70
C ASP A 152 25.49 -6.37 -14.48
N ILE A 153 25.97 -5.47 -13.63
CA ILE A 153 25.18 -4.92 -12.50
C ILE A 153 24.28 -3.80 -13.02
N TYR A 154 22.98 -3.99 -12.85
CA TYR A 154 21.95 -2.99 -13.14
C TYR A 154 21.27 -2.56 -11.86
N ASN A 155 20.96 -1.28 -11.75
CA ASN A 155 20.01 -0.78 -10.75
C ASN A 155 18.60 -0.88 -11.33
N ILE A 156 17.75 -1.62 -10.65
CA ILE A 156 16.33 -1.72 -10.98
C ILE A 156 15.56 -0.84 -9.99
N ASN A 157 14.76 0.05 -10.53
CA ASN A 157 13.93 0.97 -9.76
C ASN A 157 12.47 0.83 -10.18
N GLY A 158 11.57 1.16 -9.28
CA GLY A 158 10.14 1.16 -9.53
C GLY A 158 9.36 1.51 -8.28
N GLU A 159 8.07 1.25 -8.31
CA GLU A 159 7.18 1.51 -7.20
C GLU A 159 6.31 0.28 -6.88
N TYR A 160 5.85 0.21 -5.65
CA TYR A 160 4.99 -0.85 -5.18
C TYR A 160 3.93 -0.30 -4.23
N GLN A 161 2.86 -1.06 -4.06
CA GLN A 161 1.82 -0.78 -3.08
C GLN A 161 2.10 -1.55 -1.80
N VAL A 162 2.07 -0.86 -0.67
CA VAL A 162 2.23 -1.49 0.65
C VAL A 162 0.95 -2.22 1.07
N LYS A 163 1.09 -3.21 1.95
CA LYS A 163 -0.04 -3.86 2.60
C LYS A 163 -0.73 -2.90 3.56
N ALA A 164 -2.00 -3.14 3.82
CA ALA A 164 -2.69 -2.47 4.91
C ALA A 164 -1.99 -2.73 6.25
N THR A 165 -1.79 -1.65 7.00
CA THR A 165 -1.16 -1.65 8.32
C THR A 165 -2.21 -1.55 9.41
N HIS A 166 -1.91 -2.12 10.58
CA HIS A 166 -2.69 -1.97 11.80
C HIS A 166 -2.11 -0.86 12.68
N LEU A 167 -2.97 -0.20 13.44
CA LEU A 167 -2.55 0.68 14.52
C LEU A 167 -2.38 -0.15 15.79
N ALA A 168 -1.25 -0.04 16.47
CA ALA A 168 -0.90 -0.87 17.64
C ALA A 168 -0.60 -0.06 18.90
N ALA A 169 0.14 1.04 18.79
CA ALA A 169 0.55 1.88 19.92
C ALA A 169 -0.26 3.18 19.98
N ASP A 170 -0.36 3.78 21.17
CA ASP A 170 -1.07 5.05 21.41
C ASP A 170 -0.63 6.17 20.47
N THR A 171 0.66 6.16 20.10
CA THR A 171 1.30 7.18 19.28
C THR A 171 1.23 6.93 17.78
N ASP A 172 0.75 5.75 17.34
CA ASP A 172 0.67 5.41 15.94
C ASP A 172 -0.26 6.40 15.21
N VAL A 173 0.21 6.87 14.07
CA VAL A 173 -0.49 7.84 13.23
C VAL A 173 -0.81 7.17 11.89
N PRO A 174 -2.06 7.20 11.42
CA PRO A 174 -2.41 6.73 10.09
C PRO A 174 -1.59 7.42 8.99
N ASP A 175 -1.10 6.68 8.01
CA ASP A 175 -0.27 7.21 6.92
C ASP A 175 -1.06 8.07 5.92
N MET A 176 -2.40 8.02 5.95
CA MET A 176 -3.24 8.88 5.12
C MET A 176 -3.07 10.36 5.48
N PRO A 177 -3.34 11.31 4.57
CA PRO A 177 -3.25 12.74 4.86
C PRO A 177 -4.07 13.15 6.09
N GLU A 178 -3.50 13.96 6.98
CA GLU A 178 -4.06 14.30 8.29
C GLU A 178 -5.47 14.92 8.20
N ALA A 179 -5.77 15.65 7.12
CA ALA A 179 -7.08 16.24 6.87
C ALA A 179 -8.22 15.20 6.86
N TYR A 180 -7.91 13.94 6.58
CA TYR A 180 -8.88 12.86 6.45
C TYR A 180 -8.91 11.88 7.63
N HIS A 181 -8.14 12.11 8.69
CA HIS A 181 -8.12 11.21 9.85
C HIS A 181 -9.50 11.00 10.49
N LEU A 182 -10.39 11.99 10.43
CA LEU A 182 -11.78 11.86 10.91
C LEU A 182 -12.60 10.85 10.09
N LEU A 183 -12.19 10.51 8.87
CA LEU A 183 -12.84 9.46 8.08
C LEU A 183 -12.85 8.13 8.83
N ILE A 184 -11.74 7.80 9.52
CA ILE A 184 -11.62 6.59 10.35
C ILE A 184 -12.65 6.61 11.48
N VAL A 185 -12.80 7.75 12.14
CA VAL A 185 -13.77 7.93 13.23
C VAL A 185 -15.20 7.74 12.71
N TYR A 186 -15.56 8.38 11.62
CA TYR A 186 -16.91 8.28 11.04
C TYR A 186 -17.22 6.87 10.52
N LYS A 187 -16.23 6.15 10.02
CA LYS A 187 -16.38 4.74 9.67
C LYS A 187 -16.61 3.88 10.93
N ALA A 188 -15.83 4.08 11.98
CA ALA A 188 -15.96 3.38 13.26
C ALA A 188 -17.31 3.68 13.98
N MET A 189 -17.87 4.89 13.81
CA MET A 189 -19.22 5.25 14.32
C MET A 189 -20.30 4.32 13.79
N GLN A 190 -20.17 3.81 12.56
CA GLN A 190 -21.15 2.88 12.00
C GLN A 190 -21.14 1.55 12.79
N SER A 191 -19.94 1.04 13.14
CA SER A 191 -19.82 -0.16 13.97
C SER A 191 -20.40 0.03 15.37
N TYR A 192 -20.11 1.16 16.01
CA TYR A 192 -20.70 1.51 17.29
C TYR A 192 -22.23 1.59 17.21
N GLY A 193 -22.75 2.30 16.21
CA GLY A 193 -24.21 2.49 16.06
C GLY A 193 -24.95 1.19 15.78
N LEU A 194 -24.32 0.25 15.06
CA LEU A 194 -24.88 -1.10 14.87
C LEU A 194 -24.84 -1.92 16.18
N TYR A 195 -23.79 -1.79 16.98
CA TYR A 195 -23.67 -2.47 18.26
C TYR A 195 -24.71 -2.00 19.28
N GLU A 196 -24.92 -0.68 19.39
CA GLU A 196 -25.86 -0.05 20.34
C GLU A 196 -27.28 0.10 19.77
N ALA A 197 -27.55 -0.40 18.55
CA ALA A 197 -28.82 -0.19 17.82
C ALA A 197 -29.20 1.32 17.67
N ALA A 198 -28.20 2.20 17.58
CA ALA A 198 -28.36 3.65 17.49
C ALA A 198 -28.36 4.11 16.02
N SER A 199 -29.50 4.02 15.34
CA SER A 199 -29.67 4.32 13.91
C SER A 199 -29.24 5.74 13.52
N GLU A 200 -29.43 6.71 14.42
CA GLU A 200 -29.04 8.11 14.21
C GLU A 200 -27.51 8.25 14.13
N VAL A 201 -26.77 7.51 14.97
CA VAL A 201 -25.30 7.49 14.95
C VAL A 201 -24.81 6.86 13.65
N VAL A 202 -25.43 5.74 13.21
CA VAL A 202 -25.11 5.10 11.92
C VAL A 202 -25.30 6.08 10.77
N SER A 203 -26.48 6.74 10.71
CA SER A 203 -26.83 7.65 9.61
C SER A 203 -25.88 8.86 9.55
N ARG A 204 -25.58 9.46 10.72
CA ARG A 204 -24.61 10.57 10.81
C ARG A 204 -23.20 10.11 10.40
N GLY A 205 -22.73 8.99 10.93
CA GLY A 205 -21.44 8.42 10.57
C GLY A 205 -21.34 8.16 9.08
N GLN A 206 -22.35 7.56 8.46
CA GLN A 206 -22.40 7.29 7.03
C GLN A 206 -22.34 8.57 6.18
N MET A 207 -23.10 9.60 6.54
CA MET A 207 -23.15 10.86 5.79
C MET A 207 -21.77 11.58 5.82
N GLU A 208 -21.17 11.74 7.00
CA GLU A 208 -19.86 12.40 7.12
C GLU A 208 -18.72 11.56 6.51
N TYR A 209 -18.81 10.23 6.64
CA TYR A 209 -17.89 9.30 5.99
C TYR A 209 -17.89 9.48 4.46
N GLN A 210 -19.06 9.46 3.82
CA GLN A 210 -19.16 9.59 2.36
C GLN A 210 -18.63 10.93 1.85
N LYS A 211 -18.93 12.01 2.60
CA LYS A 211 -18.43 13.35 2.26
C LYS A 211 -16.90 13.41 2.25
N LEU A 212 -16.25 12.90 3.30
CA LEU A 212 -14.77 12.90 3.37
C LEU A 212 -14.15 11.88 2.42
N LEU A 213 -14.78 10.71 2.25
CA LEU A 213 -14.29 9.68 1.33
C LEU A 213 -14.22 10.21 -0.10
N THR A 214 -15.26 10.87 -0.58
CA THR A 214 -15.28 11.45 -1.93
C THR A 214 -14.16 12.49 -2.14
N GLN A 215 -13.83 13.25 -1.10
CA GLN A 215 -12.72 14.21 -1.16
C GLN A 215 -11.37 13.50 -1.19
N LEU A 216 -11.18 12.49 -0.32
CA LEU A 216 -9.98 11.68 -0.26
C LEU A 216 -9.72 10.94 -1.59
N GLU A 217 -10.77 10.32 -2.17
CA GLU A 217 -10.68 9.63 -3.46
C GLU A 217 -10.24 10.57 -4.58
N ARG A 218 -10.82 11.77 -4.63
CA ARG A 218 -10.45 12.78 -5.63
C ARG A 218 -9.01 13.24 -5.51
N GLU A 219 -8.47 13.32 -4.28
CA GLU A 219 -7.11 13.77 -4.03
C GLU A 219 -6.07 12.64 -4.17
N GLN A 220 -6.45 11.42 -3.76
CA GLN A 220 -5.49 10.34 -3.54
C GLN A 220 -5.58 9.17 -4.51
N LEU A 221 -6.53 9.20 -5.44
CA LEU A 221 -6.55 8.24 -6.55
C LEU A 221 -5.92 8.88 -7.79
N PRO A 222 -5.26 8.06 -8.64
CA PRO A 222 -4.74 8.52 -9.92
C PRO A 222 -5.85 9.08 -10.81
N ASP A 223 -5.56 10.15 -11.54
CA ASP A 223 -6.48 10.68 -12.54
C ASP A 223 -6.76 9.63 -13.63
N VAL A 224 -8.02 9.41 -13.93
CA VAL A 224 -8.43 8.58 -15.06
C VAL A 224 -8.33 9.41 -16.35
N TYR A 225 -7.22 9.28 -17.05
CA TYR A 225 -7.12 9.84 -18.41
C TYR A 225 -7.94 8.97 -19.38
N LEU A 226 -9.13 9.40 -19.70
CA LEU A 226 -9.83 8.87 -20.88
C LEU A 226 -8.99 9.26 -22.09
N GLY A 227 -8.39 8.27 -22.77
CA GLY A 227 -7.58 8.51 -23.96
C GLY A 227 -8.31 9.39 -24.96
N GLN A 228 -7.56 10.18 -25.73
CA GLN A 228 -8.15 11.06 -26.74
C GLN A 228 -9.09 10.24 -27.64
N PRO A 229 -10.25 10.78 -28.00
CA PRO A 229 -11.12 10.11 -28.96
C PRO A 229 -10.30 9.85 -30.25
N LEU A 230 -10.35 8.61 -30.72
CA LEU A 230 -9.76 8.23 -32.00
C LEU A 230 -10.41 9.12 -33.09
N ALA A 231 -9.60 10.04 -33.62
CA ALA A 231 -9.99 10.87 -34.75
C ALA A 231 -10.00 10.07 -36.06
#